data_6b266f080a232d64e9d6e2d8249492c6
#
_entry.id   6b266f080a232d64e9d6e2d8249492c6
#
_cell.length_a   1.000
_cell.length_b   1.000
_cell.length_c   1.000
_cell.angle_alpha   90.00
_cell.angle_beta   90.00
_cell.angle_gamma   90.00
#
_symmetry.space_group_name_H-M   'P 1'
#
loop_
_entity.id
_entity.type
_entity.pdbx_description
1 polymer ?
#
loop_
_entity_poly.entity_id
_entity_poly.type
_entity_poly.pdbx_seq_one_letter_code
_entity_poly.pdbx_strand_id
1 'polypeptide(L)'
;MRRARLAVLALALAASAASAALFDDDEARKRIADTNVRLTQVQAQLEARIAQLEQQLRAQGLVEMLATVEGIKSDIARLRGQLEVLQFELAEAQKRQRDLYVDLDSRIRKLETAAVPPPATQAPAAGAVPEPPPASAAADSAAEQREYDAALEQFKRADYNGAIASFGTFVRTHARSPLAPSAQYWLGNAQFAKRDFRSAIAAQRMLIQAYPDSSKVPDALLNISSAQSELNDNAAARRTLEELIAKYPTSEAAGKARQRLGVR
;
A
#
# COMPACT_ATOMS: atom_id res chain seq x y z
N MET A 1 -51.59 84.79 -36.74
CA MET A 1 -52.28 83.93 -35.79
C MET A 1 -51.99 82.39 -36.00
N ARG A 2 -51.84 81.92 -37.26
CA ARG A 2 -51.56 80.47 -37.51
C ARG A 2 -50.18 79.97 -36.98
N ARG A 3 -49.14 80.82 -37.06
CA ARG A 3 -47.76 80.42 -36.60
C ARG A 3 -47.66 80.28 -35.09
N ALA A 4 -48.44 81.17 -34.32
CA ALA A 4 -48.46 81.06 -32.88
C ALA A 4 -49.19 79.80 -32.36
N ARG A 5 -50.24 79.36 -33.06
CA ARG A 5 -50.95 78.09 -32.74
C ARG A 5 -50.12 76.84 -32.99
N LEU A 6 -49.30 76.87 -34.06
CA LEU A 6 -48.40 75.74 -34.37
C LEU A 6 -47.24 75.65 -33.36
N ALA A 7 -46.75 76.84 -32.88
CA ALA A 7 -45.69 76.82 -31.85
C ALA A 7 -46.22 76.34 -30.49
N VAL A 8 -47.44 76.62 -30.12
CA VAL A 8 -48.06 76.13 -28.89
C VAL A 8 -48.36 74.63 -29.00
N LEU A 9 -48.79 74.14 -30.18
CA LEU A 9 -49.00 72.72 -30.38
C LEU A 9 -47.69 71.91 -30.36
N ALA A 10 -46.63 72.49 -30.95
CA ALA A 10 -45.30 71.85 -30.90
C ALA A 10 -44.73 71.81 -29.45
N LEU A 11 -44.94 72.84 -28.68
CA LEU A 11 -44.50 72.91 -27.28
C LEU A 11 -45.29 71.94 -26.40
N ALA A 12 -46.62 71.78 -26.65
CA ALA A 12 -47.43 70.78 -25.94
C ALA A 12 -47.07 69.32 -26.27
N LEU A 13 -46.71 69.03 -27.54
CA LEU A 13 -46.22 67.73 -27.93
C LEU A 13 -44.85 67.43 -27.31
N ALA A 14 -43.94 68.38 -27.26
CA ALA A 14 -42.65 68.24 -26.61
C ALA A 14 -42.74 68.00 -25.11
N ALA A 15 -43.70 68.70 -24.46
CA ALA A 15 -43.93 68.48 -23.02
C ALA A 15 -44.55 67.12 -22.70
N SER A 16 -45.40 66.54 -23.57
CA SER A 16 -45.93 65.19 -23.40
C SER A 16 -44.90 64.11 -23.65
N ALA A 17 -43.98 64.29 -24.57
CA ALA A 17 -42.87 63.33 -24.81
C ALA A 17 -41.84 63.33 -23.66
N ALA A 18 -41.58 64.51 -23.04
CA ALA A 18 -40.69 64.59 -21.91
C ALA A 18 -41.31 63.95 -20.64
N SER A 19 -42.64 64.10 -20.46
CA SER A 19 -43.33 63.40 -19.34
C SER A 19 -43.35 61.89 -19.47
N ALA A 20 -43.51 61.34 -20.70
CA ALA A 20 -43.50 59.91 -20.93
C ALA A 20 -42.12 59.28 -20.64
N ALA A 21 -41.02 59.99 -21.01
CA ALA A 21 -39.67 59.56 -20.71
C ALA A 21 -39.32 59.56 -19.21
N LEU A 22 -39.87 60.52 -18.44
CA LEU A 22 -39.70 60.57 -16.96
C LEU A 22 -40.43 59.46 -16.22
N PHE A 23 -41.61 59.05 -16.69
CA PHE A 23 -42.37 57.95 -16.05
C PHE A 23 -41.77 56.57 -16.40
N ASP A 24 -41.15 56.38 -17.55
CA ASP A 24 -40.49 55.13 -17.95
C ASP A 24 -39.18 54.96 -17.15
N ASP A 25 -38.47 56.06 -16.86
CA ASP A 25 -37.22 56.00 -16.07
C ASP A 25 -37.53 55.66 -14.59
N ASP A 26 -38.61 56.13 -14.02
CA ASP A 26 -39.03 55.82 -12.64
C ASP A 26 -39.47 54.36 -12.52
N GLU A 27 -40.16 53.81 -13.51
CA GLU A 27 -40.54 52.39 -13.54
C GLU A 27 -39.32 51.47 -13.76
N ALA A 28 -38.38 51.89 -14.61
CA ALA A 28 -37.13 51.20 -14.81
C ALA A 28 -36.29 51.18 -13.52
N ARG A 29 -36.18 52.28 -12.81
CA ARG A 29 -35.51 52.35 -11.49
C ARG A 29 -36.16 51.46 -10.44
N LYS A 30 -37.49 51.40 -10.41
CA LYS A 30 -38.25 50.52 -9.52
C LYS A 30 -37.98 49.04 -9.81
N ARG A 31 -37.95 48.65 -11.08
CA ARG A 31 -37.61 47.28 -11.49
C ARG A 31 -36.16 46.92 -11.15
N ILE A 32 -35.21 47.84 -11.29
CA ILE A 32 -33.81 47.65 -10.87
C ILE A 32 -33.74 47.51 -9.35
N ALA A 33 -34.44 48.32 -8.59
CA ALA A 33 -34.48 48.21 -7.15
C ALA A 33 -35.08 46.88 -6.67
N ASP A 34 -36.19 46.43 -7.26
CA ASP A 34 -36.81 45.12 -6.99
C ASP A 34 -35.90 43.95 -7.37
N THR A 35 -35.19 44.09 -8.50
CA THR A 35 -34.22 43.05 -8.93
C THR A 35 -33.03 42.97 -7.98
N ASN A 36 -32.52 44.11 -7.52
CA ASN A 36 -31.43 44.16 -6.53
C ASN A 36 -31.86 43.55 -5.18
N VAL A 37 -33.08 43.84 -4.71
CA VAL A 37 -33.64 43.21 -3.50
C VAL A 37 -33.73 41.69 -3.68
N ARG A 38 -34.24 41.21 -4.81
CA ARG A 38 -34.29 39.75 -5.14
C ARG A 38 -32.90 39.14 -5.22
N LEU A 39 -31.94 39.83 -5.85
CA LEU A 39 -30.53 39.36 -5.91
C LEU A 39 -29.93 39.22 -4.52
N THR A 40 -30.11 40.23 -3.66
CA THR A 40 -29.63 40.18 -2.27
C THR A 40 -30.28 39.05 -1.48
N GLN A 41 -31.58 38.82 -1.70
CA GLN A 41 -32.29 37.71 -1.06
C GLN A 41 -31.82 36.32 -1.54
N VAL A 42 -31.57 36.17 -2.84
CA VAL A 42 -31.02 34.93 -3.42
C VAL A 42 -29.59 34.69 -2.93
N GLN A 43 -28.78 35.74 -2.86
CA GLN A 43 -27.42 35.63 -2.29
C GLN A 43 -27.47 35.17 -0.83
N ALA A 44 -28.28 35.77 0.01
CA ALA A 44 -28.42 35.36 1.40
C ALA A 44 -28.90 33.90 1.54
N GLN A 45 -29.84 33.46 0.68
CA GLN A 45 -30.30 32.07 0.66
C GLN A 45 -29.20 31.09 0.22
N LEU A 46 -28.40 31.48 -0.77
CA LEU A 46 -27.27 30.63 -1.24
C LEU A 46 -26.19 30.50 -0.17
N GLU A 47 -25.85 31.64 0.48
CA GLU A 47 -24.87 31.64 1.58
C GLU A 47 -25.34 30.77 2.76
N ALA A 48 -26.59 30.85 3.14
CA ALA A 48 -27.18 30.00 4.18
C ALA A 48 -27.14 28.50 3.80
N ARG A 49 -27.42 28.18 2.54
CA ARG A 49 -27.36 26.82 2.02
C ARG A 49 -25.94 26.28 1.98
N ILE A 50 -24.98 27.10 1.57
CA ILE A 50 -23.56 26.72 1.58
C ILE A 50 -23.10 26.43 3.00
N ALA A 51 -23.40 27.32 3.96
CA ALA A 51 -23.06 27.12 5.37
C ALA A 51 -23.69 25.84 5.95
N GLN A 52 -24.93 25.55 5.60
CA GLN A 52 -25.62 24.32 6.00
C GLN A 52 -24.96 23.07 5.40
N LEU A 53 -24.59 23.08 4.11
CA LEU A 53 -23.91 21.97 3.44
C LEU A 53 -22.50 21.75 4.00
N GLU A 54 -21.75 22.82 4.28
CA GLU A 54 -20.45 22.74 4.93
C GLU A 54 -20.53 22.12 6.33
N GLN A 55 -21.54 22.48 7.10
CA GLN A 55 -21.76 21.92 8.42
C GLN A 55 -22.15 20.44 8.34
N GLN A 56 -22.99 20.03 7.38
CA GLN A 56 -23.33 18.64 7.14
C GLN A 56 -22.11 17.81 6.71
N LEU A 57 -21.30 18.33 5.78
CA LEU A 57 -20.06 17.67 5.33
C LEU A 57 -19.06 17.46 6.48
N ARG A 58 -18.88 18.48 7.33
CA ARG A 58 -18.00 18.37 8.51
C ARG A 58 -18.55 17.35 9.52
N ALA A 59 -19.84 17.34 9.76
CA ALA A 59 -20.46 16.40 10.71
C ALA A 59 -20.39 14.96 10.21
N GLN A 60 -20.69 14.71 8.93
CA GLN A 60 -20.62 13.39 8.33
C GLN A 60 -19.18 12.87 8.25
N GLY A 61 -18.22 13.70 7.83
CA GLY A 61 -16.81 13.31 7.77
C GLY A 61 -16.21 12.97 9.13
N LEU A 62 -16.62 13.68 10.19
CA LEU A 62 -16.15 13.42 11.55
C LEU A 62 -16.70 12.09 12.10
N VAL A 63 -17.99 11.81 11.88
CA VAL A 63 -18.63 10.57 12.32
C VAL A 63 -18.05 9.35 11.57
N GLU A 64 -17.86 9.47 10.26
CA GLU A 64 -17.26 8.41 9.45
C GLU A 64 -15.79 8.15 9.84
N MET A 65 -15.03 9.21 10.11
CA MET A 65 -13.65 9.08 10.59
C MET A 65 -13.59 8.41 11.97
N LEU A 66 -14.49 8.76 12.89
CA LEU A 66 -14.58 8.09 14.21
C LEU A 66 -14.93 6.63 14.06
N ALA A 67 -15.90 6.26 13.21
CA ALA A 67 -16.26 4.88 12.94
C ALA A 67 -15.09 4.08 12.34
N THR A 68 -14.33 4.70 11.42
CA THR A 68 -13.13 4.10 10.82
C THR A 68 -12.05 3.87 11.87
N VAL A 69 -11.79 4.84 12.74
CA VAL A 69 -10.81 4.72 13.84
C VAL A 69 -11.21 3.61 14.83
N GLU A 70 -12.49 3.50 15.18
CA GLU A 70 -12.99 2.41 16.03
C GLU A 70 -12.83 1.05 15.34
N GLY A 71 -13.11 0.96 14.05
CA GLY A 71 -12.87 -0.24 13.23
C GLY A 71 -11.39 -0.65 13.22
N ILE A 72 -10.49 0.29 12.96
CA ILE A 72 -9.03 0.05 12.99
C ILE A 72 -8.58 -0.42 14.37
N LYS A 73 -9.09 0.18 15.45
CA LYS A 73 -8.77 -0.22 16.82
C LYS A 73 -9.22 -1.63 17.12
N SER A 74 -10.40 -2.02 16.67
CA SER A 74 -10.92 -3.39 16.76
C SER A 74 -10.04 -4.38 15.98
N ASP A 75 -9.63 -4.04 14.76
CA ASP A 75 -8.77 -4.87 13.93
C ASP A 75 -7.37 -5.04 14.55
N ILE A 76 -6.81 -3.98 15.13
CA ILE A 76 -5.54 -4.05 15.88
C ILE A 76 -5.67 -4.99 17.09
N ALA A 77 -6.76 -4.92 17.83
CA ALA A 77 -6.98 -5.81 18.97
C ALA A 77 -7.09 -7.28 18.52
N ARG A 78 -7.81 -7.53 17.42
CA ARG A 78 -7.93 -8.87 16.83
C ARG A 78 -6.58 -9.40 16.33
N LEU A 79 -5.79 -8.57 15.63
CA LEU A 79 -4.47 -8.95 15.14
C LEU A 79 -3.49 -9.24 16.28
N ARG A 80 -3.55 -8.48 17.38
CA ARG A 80 -2.75 -8.77 18.58
C ARG A 80 -3.11 -10.12 19.19
N GLY A 81 -4.39 -10.44 19.31
CA GLY A 81 -4.83 -11.76 19.77
C GLY A 81 -4.35 -12.90 18.86
N GLN A 82 -4.39 -12.71 17.55
CA GLN A 82 -3.85 -13.70 16.59
C GLN A 82 -2.32 -13.87 16.73
N LEU A 83 -1.59 -12.78 16.97
CA LEU A 83 -0.15 -12.84 17.22
C LEU A 83 0.18 -13.61 18.50
N GLU A 84 -0.58 -13.42 19.59
CA GLU A 84 -0.38 -14.18 20.83
C GLU A 84 -0.62 -15.68 20.60
N VAL A 85 -1.68 -16.05 19.89
CA VAL A 85 -1.96 -17.46 19.56
C VAL A 85 -0.82 -18.06 18.73
N LEU A 86 -0.37 -17.37 17.68
CA LEU A 86 0.74 -17.83 16.84
C LEU A 86 2.06 -17.95 17.61
N GLN A 87 2.34 -17.02 18.52
CA GLN A 87 3.52 -17.10 19.38
C GLN A 87 3.46 -18.31 20.31
N PHE A 88 2.28 -18.60 20.88
CA PHE A 88 2.07 -19.78 21.70
C PHE A 88 2.24 -21.07 20.89
N GLU A 89 1.64 -21.17 19.70
CA GLU A 89 1.78 -22.33 18.81
C GLU A 89 3.23 -22.55 18.39
N LEU A 90 3.96 -21.45 18.08
CA LEU A 90 5.38 -21.52 17.74
C LEU A 90 6.22 -22.02 18.91
N ALA A 91 5.97 -21.52 20.12
CA ALA A 91 6.68 -21.97 21.32
C ALA A 91 6.41 -23.44 21.61
N GLU A 92 5.17 -23.88 21.42
CA GLU A 92 4.80 -25.31 21.58
C GLU A 92 5.43 -26.20 20.51
N ALA A 93 5.46 -25.75 19.25
CA ALA A 93 6.14 -26.46 18.17
C ALA A 93 7.65 -26.59 18.43
N GLN A 94 8.30 -25.52 18.90
CA GLN A 94 9.71 -25.55 19.28
C GLN A 94 9.98 -26.47 20.48
N LYS A 95 9.04 -26.55 21.43
CA LYS A 95 9.14 -27.50 22.55
C LYS A 95 9.05 -28.94 22.04
N ARG A 96 8.03 -29.24 21.25
CA ARG A 96 7.87 -30.58 20.62
C ARG A 96 9.10 -30.97 19.78
N GLN A 97 9.68 -30.04 19.05
CA GLN A 97 10.90 -30.27 18.29
C GLN A 97 12.09 -30.62 19.21
N ARG A 98 12.29 -29.89 20.30
CA ARG A 98 13.32 -30.21 21.30
C ARG A 98 13.10 -31.56 21.94
N ASP A 99 11.88 -31.89 22.32
CA ASP A 99 11.52 -33.15 22.93
C ASP A 99 11.79 -34.33 21.98
N LEU A 100 11.49 -34.16 20.69
CA LEU A 100 11.85 -35.13 19.62
C LEU A 100 13.37 -35.32 19.48
N TYR A 101 14.17 -34.25 19.53
CA TYR A 101 15.63 -34.36 19.47
C TYR A 101 16.19 -35.09 20.69
N VAL A 102 15.67 -34.83 21.89
CA VAL A 102 16.07 -35.51 23.11
C VAL A 102 15.70 -37.01 23.08
N ASP A 103 14.49 -37.35 22.60
CA ASP A 103 14.07 -38.75 22.42
C ASP A 103 14.96 -39.46 21.37
N LEU A 104 15.22 -38.78 20.24
CA LEU A 104 16.07 -39.33 19.19
C LEU A 104 17.50 -39.56 19.69
N ASP A 105 18.11 -38.62 20.40
CA ASP A 105 19.44 -38.75 20.99
C ASP A 105 19.46 -39.89 22.01
N SER A 106 18.44 -40.02 22.84
CA SER A 106 18.34 -41.15 23.81
C SER A 106 18.23 -42.51 23.13
N ARG A 107 17.49 -42.56 21.98
CA ARG A 107 17.36 -43.82 21.18
C ARG A 107 18.64 -44.14 20.44
N ILE A 108 19.35 -43.17 19.90
CA ILE A 108 20.66 -43.37 19.25
C ILE A 108 21.65 -43.88 20.27
N ARG A 109 21.77 -43.29 21.45
CA ARG A 109 22.66 -43.77 22.53
C ARG A 109 22.32 -45.20 22.97
N LYS A 110 21.05 -45.56 23.08
CA LYS A 110 20.64 -46.94 23.37
C LYS A 110 21.04 -47.91 22.26
N LEU A 111 20.95 -47.52 21.01
CA LEU A 111 21.39 -48.36 19.88
C LEU A 111 22.93 -48.47 19.82
N GLU A 112 23.66 -47.40 20.10
CA GLU A 112 25.11 -47.39 20.21
C GLU A 112 25.63 -48.30 21.35
N THR A 113 24.96 -48.23 22.49
CA THR A 113 25.32 -49.10 23.63
C THR A 113 24.90 -50.56 23.43
N ALA A 114 23.86 -50.83 22.63
CA ALA A 114 23.45 -52.20 22.27
C ALA A 114 24.30 -52.83 21.14
N ALA A 115 25.07 -52.02 20.40
CA ALA A 115 25.87 -52.43 19.27
C ALA A 115 27.35 -52.68 19.58
N VAL A 116 27.74 -52.89 20.86
CA VAL A 116 29.10 -53.30 21.22
C VAL A 116 29.20 -54.84 21.29
N PRO A 117 29.66 -55.55 20.24
CA PRO A 117 30.17 -56.89 20.36
C PRO A 117 31.64 -56.85 20.85
N PRO A 118 32.15 -57.91 21.54
CA PRO A 118 33.54 -57.94 22.00
C PRO A 118 34.53 -58.01 20.86
N PRO A 119 35.80 -57.65 21.05
CA PRO A 119 36.76 -57.35 20.01
C PRO A 119 37.21 -58.58 19.25
N ALA A 120 36.98 -58.62 17.96
CA ALA A 120 37.62 -59.50 17.04
C ALA A 120 38.21 -58.73 15.82
N THR A 121 39.47 -58.86 15.71
CA THR A 121 40.48 -58.47 14.73
C THR A 121 40.07 -58.43 13.25
N GLN A 122 40.62 -57.43 12.57
CA GLN A 122 41.03 -57.35 11.16
C GLN A 122 40.23 -56.43 10.21
N ALA A 123 41.01 -55.55 9.61
CA ALA A 123 40.75 -54.55 8.57
C ALA A 123 40.60 -55.19 7.15
N PRO A 124 40.51 -54.37 6.04
CA PRO A 124 39.78 -53.12 5.76
C PRO A 124 38.89 -53.25 4.50
N ALA A 125 37.82 -52.55 4.38
CA ALA A 125 37.23 -52.21 3.07
C ALA A 125 36.41 -50.94 3.16
N ALA A 126 36.68 -50.04 2.24
CA ALA A 126 36.06 -48.76 2.04
C ALA A 126 34.54 -48.87 1.79
N GLY A 127 33.76 -48.09 2.56
CA GLY A 127 32.34 -47.85 2.32
C GLY A 127 31.99 -46.49 2.87
N ALA A 128 31.64 -45.56 2.00
CA ALA A 128 31.33 -44.17 2.32
C ALA A 128 30.23 -44.08 3.36
N VAL A 129 30.57 -43.56 4.53
CA VAL A 129 29.63 -43.08 5.56
C VAL A 129 29.02 -41.77 5.05
N PRO A 130 27.68 -41.57 5.05
CA PRO A 130 27.13 -40.26 4.84
C PRO A 130 27.56 -39.39 6.02
N GLU A 131 28.39 -38.44 5.71
CA GLU A 131 28.84 -37.39 6.66
C GLU A 131 27.62 -36.64 7.18
N PRO A 132 27.43 -36.46 8.50
CA PRO A 132 26.39 -35.63 9.03
C PRO A 132 26.63 -34.22 8.51
N PRO A 133 25.55 -33.45 8.18
CA PRO A 133 25.72 -32.11 7.65
C PRO A 133 26.54 -31.29 8.65
N PRO A 134 27.60 -30.60 8.17
CA PRO A 134 28.56 -29.95 9.06
C PRO A 134 27.86 -28.93 9.95
N ALA A 135 28.21 -28.94 11.23
CA ALA A 135 27.73 -27.97 12.23
C ALA A 135 27.92 -26.48 11.77
N SER A 136 28.77 -26.25 10.80
CA SER A 136 28.97 -25.01 10.06
C SER A 136 27.69 -24.53 9.35
N ALA A 137 26.95 -25.39 8.66
CA ALA A 137 25.77 -25.00 7.89
C ALA A 137 24.62 -24.50 8.79
N ALA A 138 24.48 -25.06 10.00
CA ALA A 138 23.49 -24.60 10.96
C ALA A 138 23.89 -23.25 11.61
N ALA A 139 25.18 -23.03 11.84
CA ALA A 139 25.71 -21.78 12.34
C ALA A 139 25.60 -20.65 11.32
N ASP A 140 25.87 -20.96 10.04
CA ASP A 140 25.76 -20.03 8.92
C ASP A 140 24.30 -19.60 8.71
N SER A 141 23.34 -20.54 8.75
CA SER A 141 21.91 -20.22 8.62
C SER A 141 21.38 -19.34 9.76
N ALA A 142 21.88 -19.55 10.99
CA ALA A 142 21.52 -18.70 12.13
C ALA A 142 22.15 -17.29 12.06
N ALA A 143 23.28 -17.15 11.41
CA ALA A 143 23.90 -15.86 11.13
C ALA A 143 23.13 -15.11 10.05
N GLU A 144 22.80 -15.77 8.94
CA GLU A 144 21.96 -15.23 7.86
C GLU A 144 20.61 -14.74 8.38
N GLN A 145 19.95 -15.53 9.25
CA GLN A 145 18.68 -15.12 9.83
C GLN A 145 18.82 -13.83 10.64
N ARG A 146 19.88 -13.70 11.46
CA ARG A 146 20.12 -12.49 12.26
C ARG A 146 20.37 -11.25 11.40
N GLU A 147 21.17 -11.40 10.32
CA GLU A 147 21.42 -10.32 9.38
C GLU A 147 20.14 -9.86 8.67
N TYR A 148 19.32 -10.81 8.24
CA TYR A 148 18.01 -10.54 7.62
C TYR A 148 17.07 -9.83 8.58
N ASP A 149 16.96 -10.31 9.82
CA ASP A 149 16.08 -9.73 10.84
C ASP A 149 16.54 -8.32 11.22
N ALA A 150 17.85 -8.08 11.32
CA ALA A 150 18.41 -6.75 11.56
C ALA A 150 18.05 -5.76 10.43
N ALA A 151 18.15 -6.20 9.18
CA ALA A 151 17.75 -5.39 8.03
C ALA A 151 16.23 -5.11 8.02
N LEU A 152 15.41 -6.09 8.42
CA LEU A 152 13.97 -5.93 8.52
C LEU A 152 13.58 -4.96 9.64
N GLU A 153 14.28 -4.98 10.77
CA GLU A 153 14.07 -4.00 11.84
C GLU A 153 14.43 -2.58 11.43
N GLN A 154 15.47 -2.38 10.61
CA GLN A 154 15.77 -1.07 10.02
C GLN A 154 14.61 -0.58 9.16
N PHE A 155 14.06 -1.45 8.31
CA PHE A 155 12.88 -1.13 7.49
C PHE A 155 11.67 -0.74 8.35
N LYS A 156 11.36 -1.51 9.39
CA LYS A 156 10.23 -1.24 10.32
C LYS A 156 10.38 0.09 11.05
N ARG A 157 11.61 0.51 11.36
CA ARG A 157 11.92 1.81 11.97
C ARG A 157 11.96 2.95 10.97
N ALA A 158 11.58 2.70 9.71
CA ALA A 158 11.67 3.65 8.60
C ALA A 158 13.11 4.12 8.27
N ASP A 159 14.14 3.42 8.77
CA ASP A 159 15.52 3.59 8.31
C ASP A 159 15.71 2.87 6.97
N TYR A 160 15.12 3.44 5.94
CA TYR A 160 15.16 2.85 4.61
C TYR A 160 16.59 2.87 4.01
N ASN A 161 17.44 3.80 4.41
CA ASN A 161 18.85 3.83 3.95
C ASN A 161 19.62 2.64 4.52
N GLY A 162 19.52 2.41 5.81
CA GLY A 162 20.10 1.26 6.47
C GLY A 162 19.56 -0.05 5.91
N ALA A 163 18.23 -0.17 5.76
CA ALA A 163 17.58 -1.35 5.19
C ALA A 163 18.08 -1.66 3.76
N ILE A 164 18.19 -0.65 2.89
CA ILE A 164 18.73 -0.81 1.51
C ILE A 164 20.18 -1.34 1.55
N ALA A 165 21.02 -0.76 2.40
CA ALA A 165 22.40 -1.20 2.52
C ALA A 165 22.51 -2.63 3.05
N SER A 166 21.77 -2.97 4.11
CA SER A 166 21.79 -4.27 4.75
C SER A 166 21.20 -5.36 3.87
N PHE A 167 20.00 -5.17 3.29
CA PHE A 167 19.43 -6.13 2.35
C PHE A 167 20.26 -6.28 1.08
N GLY A 168 20.81 -5.18 0.55
CA GLY A 168 21.69 -5.21 -0.61
C GLY A 168 22.99 -5.98 -0.34
N THR A 169 23.54 -5.90 0.86
CA THR A 169 24.68 -6.71 1.28
C THR A 169 24.27 -8.16 1.43
N PHE A 170 23.18 -8.45 2.12
CA PHE A 170 22.65 -9.80 2.32
C PHE A 170 22.49 -10.56 1.00
N VAL A 171 21.83 -9.94 0.01
CA VAL A 171 21.62 -10.59 -1.30
C VAL A 171 22.92 -10.88 -2.03
N ARG A 172 23.94 -10.03 -1.88
CA ARG A 172 25.26 -10.28 -2.50
C ARG A 172 26.04 -11.38 -1.80
N THR A 173 26.02 -11.42 -0.46
CA THR A 173 26.79 -12.39 0.32
C THR A 173 26.11 -13.73 0.43
N HIS A 174 24.77 -13.75 0.49
CA HIS A 174 23.95 -14.93 0.73
C HIS A 174 22.97 -15.21 -0.42
N ALA A 175 23.44 -15.09 -1.68
CA ALA A 175 22.60 -15.23 -2.87
C ALA A 175 21.88 -16.60 -2.99
N ARG A 176 22.40 -17.65 -2.32
CA ARG A 176 21.81 -19.01 -2.30
C ARG A 176 20.98 -19.28 -1.06
N SER A 177 20.89 -18.32 -0.14
CA SER A 177 20.07 -18.44 1.06
C SER A 177 18.59 -18.57 0.72
N PRO A 178 17.82 -19.38 1.43
CA PRO A 178 16.35 -19.39 1.34
C PRO A 178 15.71 -18.02 1.62
N LEU A 179 16.44 -17.15 2.32
CA LEU A 179 15.99 -15.79 2.66
C LEU A 179 16.30 -14.77 1.54
N ALA A 180 17.19 -15.09 0.59
CA ALA A 180 17.63 -14.18 -0.44
C ALA A 180 16.47 -13.60 -1.29
N PRO A 181 15.45 -14.36 -1.72
CA PRO A 181 14.30 -13.82 -2.43
C PRO A 181 13.52 -12.81 -1.58
N SER A 182 13.33 -13.10 -0.29
CA SER A 182 12.66 -12.19 0.65
C SER A 182 13.49 -10.92 0.90
N ALA A 183 14.80 -11.05 1.04
CA ALA A 183 15.71 -9.91 1.19
C ALA A 183 15.68 -9.01 -0.05
N GLN A 184 15.70 -9.59 -1.25
CA GLN A 184 15.59 -8.85 -2.51
C GLN A 184 14.24 -8.12 -2.64
N TYR A 185 13.16 -8.75 -2.19
CA TYR A 185 11.82 -8.15 -2.13
C TYR A 185 11.80 -6.91 -1.21
N TRP A 186 12.36 -7.05 0.01
CA TRP A 186 12.40 -5.94 0.97
C TRP A 186 13.35 -4.81 0.53
N LEU A 187 14.44 -5.14 -0.18
CA LEU A 187 15.29 -4.14 -0.82
C LEU A 187 14.48 -3.24 -1.77
N GLY A 188 13.67 -3.85 -2.63
CA GLY A 188 12.79 -3.11 -3.53
C GLY A 188 11.74 -2.28 -2.79
N ASN A 189 11.16 -2.82 -1.70
CA ASN A 189 10.20 -2.09 -0.88
C ASN A 189 10.83 -0.88 -0.15
N ALA A 190 12.06 -1.02 0.33
CA ALA A 190 12.78 0.08 0.97
C ALA A 190 13.09 1.21 -0.02
N GLN A 191 13.47 0.85 -1.26
CA GLN A 191 13.66 1.82 -2.35
C GLN A 191 12.36 2.52 -2.73
N PHE A 192 11.24 1.78 -2.79
CA PHE A 192 9.91 2.33 -3.03
C PHE A 192 9.51 3.32 -1.93
N ALA A 193 9.71 2.97 -0.66
CA ALA A 193 9.41 3.83 0.49
C ALA A 193 10.21 5.13 0.46
N LYS A 194 11.44 5.10 -0.08
CA LYS A 194 12.25 6.29 -0.36
C LYS A 194 11.81 7.09 -1.59
N ARG A 195 10.78 6.63 -2.30
CA ARG A 195 10.34 7.18 -3.58
C ARG A 195 11.37 7.03 -4.72
N ASP A 196 12.36 6.15 -4.54
CA ASP A 196 13.26 5.74 -5.62
C ASP A 196 12.60 4.61 -6.44
N PHE A 197 11.58 4.99 -7.19
CA PHE A 197 10.74 4.03 -7.92
C PHE A 197 11.50 3.31 -9.03
N ARG A 198 12.52 3.94 -9.63
CA ARG A 198 13.35 3.29 -10.66
C ARG A 198 14.18 2.18 -10.08
N SER A 199 14.86 2.42 -8.96
CA SER A 199 15.63 1.39 -8.25
C SER A 199 14.72 0.29 -7.70
N ALA A 200 13.54 0.63 -7.18
CA ALA A 200 12.56 -0.33 -6.73
C ALA A 200 12.13 -1.30 -7.85
N ILE A 201 11.82 -0.78 -9.05
CA ILE A 201 11.52 -1.61 -10.22
C ILE A 201 12.70 -2.52 -10.57
N ALA A 202 13.92 -1.97 -10.57
CA ALA A 202 15.12 -2.75 -10.88
C ALA A 202 15.32 -3.88 -9.88
N ALA A 203 15.20 -3.61 -8.57
CA ALA A 203 15.34 -4.61 -7.52
C ALA A 203 14.28 -5.72 -7.63
N GLN A 204 13.00 -5.38 -7.88
CA GLN A 204 11.95 -6.36 -8.04
C GLN A 204 12.12 -7.19 -9.33
N ARG A 205 12.62 -6.62 -10.42
CA ARG A 205 12.97 -7.37 -11.64
C ARG A 205 14.12 -8.34 -11.40
N MET A 206 15.14 -7.94 -10.63
CA MET A 206 16.22 -8.85 -10.23
C MET A 206 15.71 -10.02 -9.41
N LEU A 207 14.73 -9.81 -8.51
CA LEU A 207 14.07 -10.91 -7.80
C LEU A 207 13.44 -11.90 -8.77
N ILE A 208 12.64 -11.42 -9.71
CA ILE A 208 11.93 -12.27 -10.69
C ILE A 208 12.92 -13.06 -11.55
N GLN A 209 14.04 -12.43 -11.94
CA GLN A 209 15.05 -13.04 -12.78
C GLN A 209 15.91 -14.05 -12.01
N ALA A 210 16.35 -13.72 -10.80
CA ALA A 210 17.24 -14.56 -10.01
C ALA A 210 16.51 -15.69 -9.27
N TYR A 211 15.24 -15.47 -8.92
CA TYR A 211 14.45 -16.41 -8.12
C TYR A 211 13.03 -16.61 -8.72
N PRO A 212 12.93 -17.14 -9.96
CA PRO A 212 11.66 -17.21 -10.69
C PRO A 212 10.60 -18.08 -10.00
N ASP A 213 11.02 -19.07 -9.21
CA ASP A 213 10.12 -19.98 -8.50
C ASP A 213 9.75 -19.50 -7.10
N SER A 214 10.21 -18.30 -6.72
CA SER A 214 9.91 -17.75 -5.39
C SER A 214 8.44 -17.33 -5.27
N SER A 215 7.85 -17.66 -4.12
CA SER A 215 6.50 -17.16 -3.75
C SER A 215 6.38 -15.63 -3.69
N LYS A 216 7.52 -14.91 -3.70
CA LYS A 216 7.56 -13.44 -3.73
C LYS A 216 7.39 -12.83 -5.12
N VAL A 217 7.46 -13.64 -6.19
CA VAL A 217 7.37 -13.14 -7.58
C VAL A 217 6.03 -12.44 -7.87
N PRO A 218 4.86 -12.96 -7.47
CA PRO A 218 3.60 -12.26 -7.68
C PRO A 218 3.55 -10.90 -6.97
N ASP A 219 4.04 -10.83 -5.73
CA ASP A 219 4.09 -9.58 -4.97
C ASP A 219 5.09 -8.58 -5.59
N ALA A 220 6.21 -9.07 -6.13
CA ALA A 220 7.18 -8.26 -6.83
C ALA A 220 6.58 -7.61 -8.10
N LEU A 221 5.79 -8.35 -8.89
CA LEU A 221 5.07 -7.80 -10.05
C LEU A 221 4.07 -6.72 -9.63
N LEU A 222 3.32 -6.94 -8.54
CA LEU A 222 2.39 -5.94 -8.00
C LEU A 222 3.14 -4.66 -7.59
N ASN A 223 4.30 -4.79 -6.94
CA ASN A 223 5.13 -3.65 -6.53
C ASN A 223 5.74 -2.91 -7.73
N ILE A 224 6.16 -3.63 -8.79
CA ILE A 224 6.61 -3.03 -10.05
C ILE A 224 5.49 -2.16 -10.63
N SER A 225 4.26 -2.69 -10.71
CA SER A 225 3.13 -1.93 -11.23
C SER A 225 2.85 -0.66 -10.42
N SER A 226 2.96 -0.74 -9.09
CA SER A 226 2.80 0.41 -8.21
C SER A 226 3.88 1.48 -8.47
N ALA A 227 5.14 1.05 -8.59
CA ALA A 227 6.25 1.97 -8.87
C ALA A 227 6.16 2.60 -10.28
N GLN A 228 5.67 1.85 -11.27
CA GLN A 228 5.39 2.37 -12.62
C GLN A 228 4.28 3.43 -12.58
N SER A 229 3.22 3.22 -11.80
CA SER A 229 2.14 4.21 -11.62
C SER A 229 2.67 5.49 -10.96
N GLU A 230 3.52 5.38 -9.96
CA GLU A 230 4.16 6.55 -9.31
C GLU A 230 5.07 7.34 -10.27
N LEU A 231 5.64 6.66 -11.27
CA LEU A 231 6.38 7.28 -12.37
C LEU A 231 5.48 7.82 -13.49
N ASN A 232 4.14 7.76 -13.32
CA ASN A 232 3.14 8.10 -14.34
C ASN A 232 3.19 7.21 -15.61
N ASP A 233 3.89 6.07 -15.58
CA ASP A 233 3.87 5.08 -16.67
C ASP A 233 2.70 4.10 -16.47
N ASN A 234 1.49 4.63 -16.58
CA ASN A 234 0.25 3.86 -16.39
C ASN A 234 0.09 2.74 -17.43
N ALA A 235 0.67 2.91 -18.61
CA ALA A 235 0.63 1.90 -19.67
C ALA A 235 1.49 0.68 -19.30
N ALA A 236 2.69 0.90 -18.76
CA ALA A 236 3.53 -0.18 -18.25
C ALA A 236 2.91 -0.84 -17.02
N ALA A 237 2.39 -0.04 -16.07
CA ALA A 237 1.73 -0.55 -14.87
C ALA A 237 0.58 -1.50 -15.23
N ARG A 238 -0.27 -1.11 -16.17
CA ARG A 238 -1.37 -1.94 -16.66
C ARG A 238 -0.87 -3.27 -17.23
N ARG A 239 0.13 -3.23 -18.14
CA ARG A 239 0.73 -4.46 -18.71
C ARG A 239 1.29 -5.39 -17.63
N THR A 240 1.97 -4.83 -16.63
CA THR A 240 2.52 -5.61 -15.51
C THR A 240 1.42 -6.27 -14.67
N LEU A 241 0.28 -5.60 -14.44
CA LEU A 241 -0.87 -6.18 -13.75
C LEU A 241 -1.53 -7.30 -14.57
N GLU A 242 -1.66 -7.10 -15.89
CA GLU A 242 -2.19 -8.12 -16.82
C GLU A 242 -1.27 -9.36 -16.84
N GLU A 243 0.05 -9.16 -16.87
CA GLU A 243 1.05 -10.25 -16.76
C GLU A 243 0.92 -11.01 -15.43
N LEU A 244 0.78 -10.30 -14.31
CA LEU A 244 0.60 -10.89 -12.98
C LEU A 244 -0.64 -11.80 -12.95
N ILE A 245 -1.78 -11.34 -13.47
CA ILE A 245 -3.03 -12.11 -13.50
C ILE A 245 -2.88 -13.35 -14.40
N ALA A 246 -2.22 -13.21 -15.55
CA ALA A 246 -2.04 -14.31 -16.49
C ALA A 246 -1.11 -15.41 -15.95
N LYS A 247 0.02 -15.03 -15.32
CA LYS A 247 1.02 -15.98 -14.82
C LYS A 247 0.68 -16.57 -13.45
N TYR A 248 0.02 -15.82 -12.58
CA TYR A 248 -0.23 -16.19 -11.19
C TYR A 248 -1.70 -15.99 -10.79
N PRO A 249 -2.68 -16.59 -11.50
CA PRO A 249 -4.10 -16.27 -11.39
C PRO A 249 -4.69 -16.51 -10.00
N THR A 250 -4.12 -17.43 -9.23
CA THR A 250 -4.60 -17.81 -7.89
C THR A 250 -3.91 -17.07 -6.75
N SER A 251 -2.91 -16.22 -7.04
CA SER A 251 -2.19 -15.47 -6.02
C SER A 251 -3.04 -14.33 -5.46
N GLU A 252 -2.80 -13.98 -4.20
CA GLU A 252 -3.43 -12.80 -3.57
C GLU A 252 -3.09 -11.51 -4.34
N ALA A 253 -1.86 -11.40 -4.82
CA ALA A 253 -1.42 -10.28 -5.65
C ALA A 253 -2.24 -10.16 -6.94
N ALA A 254 -2.61 -11.27 -7.59
CA ALA A 254 -3.49 -11.25 -8.76
C ALA A 254 -4.92 -10.78 -8.41
N GLY A 255 -5.42 -11.10 -7.22
CA GLY A 255 -6.68 -10.54 -6.71
C GLY A 255 -6.63 -9.02 -6.62
N LYS A 256 -5.57 -8.48 -6.03
CA LYS A 256 -5.32 -7.02 -5.95
C LYS A 256 -5.14 -6.40 -7.34
N ALA A 257 -4.49 -7.11 -8.27
CA ALA A 257 -4.31 -6.65 -9.65
C ALA A 257 -5.64 -6.53 -10.40
N ARG A 258 -6.54 -7.53 -10.27
CA ARG A 258 -7.90 -7.48 -10.86
C ARG A 258 -8.68 -6.29 -10.33
N GLN A 259 -8.64 -6.06 -9.02
CA GLN A 259 -9.31 -4.91 -8.39
C GLN A 259 -8.81 -3.58 -8.97
N ARG A 260 -7.48 -3.43 -9.15
CA ARG A 260 -6.90 -2.20 -9.73
C ARG A 260 -7.25 -1.99 -11.20
N LEU A 261 -7.40 -3.07 -11.97
CA LEU A 261 -7.81 -3.01 -13.37
C LEU A 261 -9.33 -2.91 -13.57
N GLY A 262 -10.12 -3.06 -12.50
CA GLY A 262 -11.58 -3.10 -12.58
C GLY A 262 -12.13 -4.34 -13.30
N VAL A 263 -11.37 -5.44 -13.35
CA VAL A 263 -11.78 -6.71 -13.96
C VAL A 263 -12.10 -7.74 -12.87
N ARG A 264 -13.13 -8.58 -13.14
CA ARG A 264 -13.57 -9.66 -12.22
C ARG A 264 -12.92 -10.99 -12.54
#